data_82d0186248b5d9452ed9aaa408854e04
#
_entry.id   82d0186248b5d9452ed9aaa408854e04
#
_cell.length_a   1.000
_cell.length_b   1.000
_cell.length_c   1.000
_cell.angle_alpha   90.00
_cell.angle_beta   90.00
_cell.angle_gamma   90.00
#
_symmetry.space_group_name_H-M   'P 1'
#
loop_
_entity.id
_entity.type
_entity.pdbx_description
1 polymer ?
#
loop_
_entity_poly.entity_id
_entity_poly.type
_entity_poly.pdbx_seq_one_letter_code
_entity_poly.pdbx_strand_id
1 'polypeptide(L)'
;MYIAFKTLVCYNNAVNIRHEREIVMEILYKSTRSDSTPVTASQAILKGLADDGGLFVPMQIPALDVSLEALSKMTYQEVAYEVMKLYLTDFTEEELKNCINKAYDDKFDTEVIAPLTEAGKAYYLELFHGATIAFKDMALSILPHLLTTSAKKNAVKNEIVILTATSGDTGKAALAGFADVEGTRIVVFYPKNGVSPIQEKQMVTQKGANTHVVGIHGNFDDAQTGVKTLFGDDALAKEMDAKGFQFSSANSINIGRLVPQIVYYVYSYAMLLGQEKVQPGEKINVVVPTGNFGNILAAYYAKNMGLPIDKLICASNDNKVLFDFFKNGTYDRNRDFILTSSPSMDILISSNLERLIYKIAGNDSAKNAALMASLSKDGVYEITDEMKAELNDFIGGYASEEECFNMIKDLYDEFGYVIDTHTAVAAAAYMKYRKESGDETQTVIASTASPYKFTRSVMKAIDAKYDAMGDFELVDELCKISNTDVPNAIEEIRTAPVLHDTVCEKDEMKDIVKKFLGM
;
A
#
# COMPACT_ATOMS: atom_id res chain seq x y z
N MET A 1 -71.40 4.20 23.71
CA MET A 1 -70.55 4.89 22.72
C MET A 1 -69.15 5.20 23.32
N TYR A 2 -68.57 4.19 24.00
CA TYR A 2 -67.26 4.37 24.70
C TYR A 2 -66.37 3.10 24.62
N ILE A 3 -66.75 2.11 23.82
CA ILE A 3 -66.02 0.83 23.67
C ILE A 3 -65.39 0.67 22.27
N ALA A 4 -65.75 1.54 21.31
CA ALA A 4 -65.24 1.43 19.92
C ALA A 4 -63.93 2.22 19.67
N PHE A 5 -63.41 2.99 20.66
CA PHE A 5 -62.21 3.83 20.45
C PHE A 5 -60.91 3.20 20.98
N LYS A 6 -60.96 2.13 21.78
CA LYS A 6 -59.77 1.43 22.29
C LYS A 6 -59.22 0.34 21.38
N THR A 7 -60.00 -0.14 20.41
CA THR A 7 -59.54 -1.21 19.50
C THR A 7 -58.84 -0.65 18.24
N LEU A 8 -59.02 0.63 17.93
CA LEU A 8 -58.41 1.22 16.75
C LEU A 8 -57.00 1.79 17.02
N VAL A 9 -56.64 2.04 18.29
CA VAL A 9 -55.29 2.53 18.66
C VAL A 9 -54.28 1.38 18.84
N CYS A 10 -54.76 0.15 19.12
CA CYS A 10 -53.87 -1.02 19.19
C CYS A 10 -53.54 -1.64 17.83
N TYR A 11 -54.34 -1.36 16.78
CA TYR A 11 -54.09 -1.90 15.42
C TYR A 11 -53.14 -1.05 14.58
N ASN A 12 -52.95 0.24 14.92
CA ASN A 12 -52.01 1.13 14.26
C ASN A 12 -50.59 1.09 14.81
N ASN A 13 -50.36 0.49 16.00
CA ASN A 13 -49.02 0.29 16.57
C ASN A 13 -48.36 -1.06 16.19
N ALA A 14 -49.11 -1.95 15.51
CA ALA A 14 -48.60 -3.27 15.12
C ALA A 14 -48.16 -3.35 13.64
N VAL A 15 -48.26 -2.26 12.88
CA VAL A 15 -47.92 -2.25 11.43
C VAL A 15 -46.78 -1.31 11.08
N ASN A 16 -46.18 -0.62 12.07
CA ASN A 16 -45.01 0.24 11.86
C ASN A 16 -43.69 -0.35 12.36
N ILE A 17 -43.56 -1.68 12.51
CA ILE A 17 -42.28 -2.38 12.47
C ILE A 17 -42.03 -2.77 10.99
N ARG A 18 -42.02 -1.80 10.13
CA ARG A 18 -41.39 -1.92 8.82
C ARG A 18 -39.97 -1.39 8.95
N HIS A 19 -39.01 -2.32 8.95
CA HIS A 19 -37.67 -2.14 8.39
C HIS A 19 -37.26 -0.66 8.33
N GLU A 20 -36.68 -0.11 9.37
CA GLU A 20 -35.58 0.79 9.19
C GLU A 20 -34.52 -0.04 8.44
N ARG A 21 -34.60 -0.07 7.14
CA ARG A 21 -33.40 -0.28 6.33
C ARG A 21 -32.51 0.86 6.79
N GLU A 22 -31.47 0.55 7.53
CA GLU A 22 -30.31 1.44 7.65
C GLU A 22 -30.06 1.91 6.22
N ILE A 23 -30.23 3.19 5.99
CA ILE A 23 -29.83 3.81 4.72
C ILE A 23 -28.30 3.74 4.78
N VAL A 24 -27.73 2.63 4.30
CA VAL A 24 -26.30 2.54 4.07
C VAL A 24 -25.98 3.66 3.09
N MET A 25 -25.37 4.70 3.59
CA MET A 25 -25.04 5.88 2.78
C MET A 25 -23.97 5.45 1.77
N GLU A 26 -24.33 5.41 0.49
CA GLU A 26 -23.44 4.99 -0.58
C GLU A 26 -22.22 5.93 -0.63
N ILE A 27 -21.01 5.37 -0.47
CA ILE A 27 -19.77 6.12 -0.62
C ILE A 27 -19.38 6.16 -2.10
N LEU A 28 -19.46 7.34 -2.68
CA LEU A 28 -19.01 7.61 -4.04
C LEU A 28 -17.60 8.19 -4.05
N TYR A 29 -16.95 8.06 -5.19
CA TYR A 29 -15.56 8.48 -5.43
C TYR A 29 -15.51 9.54 -6.51
N LYS A 30 -14.64 10.54 -6.34
CA LYS A 30 -14.40 11.59 -7.32
C LYS A 30 -12.90 11.79 -7.59
N SER A 31 -12.59 12.47 -8.70
CA SER A 31 -11.23 12.88 -9.01
C SER A 31 -10.73 13.98 -8.05
N THR A 32 -9.43 13.96 -7.76
CA THR A 32 -8.74 15.04 -7.05
C THR A 32 -8.52 16.29 -7.91
N ARG A 33 -8.72 16.23 -9.25
CA ARG A 33 -8.35 17.31 -10.19
C ARG A 33 -9.53 17.97 -10.90
N SER A 34 -10.73 17.39 -10.83
CA SER A 34 -11.92 17.98 -11.44
C SER A 34 -13.19 17.64 -10.65
N ASP A 35 -14.25 18.41 -10.91
CA ASP A 35 -15.60 18.14 -10.42
C ASP A 35 -16.33 17.15 -11.36
N SER A 36 -15.64 16.08 -11.77
CA SER A 36 -16.22 15.02 -12.58
C SER A 36 -17.38 14.31 -11.85
N THR A 37 -18.26 13.67 -12.62
CA THR A 37 -19.34 12.86 -12.06
C THR A 37 -18.77 11.78 -11.12
N PRO A 38 -19.24 11.70 -9.88
CA PRO A 38 -18.82 10.67 -8.95
C PRO A 38 -19.12 9.27 -9.48
N VAL A 39 -18.25 8.33 -9.12
CA VAL A 39 -18.34 6.92 -9.51
C VAL A 39 -18.45 6.02 -8.27
N THR A 40 -18.93 4.78 -8.43
CA THR A 40 -18.94 3.80 -7.34
C THR A 40 -17.52 3.28 -7.04
N ALA A 41 -17.36 2.58 -5.92
CA ALA A 41 -16.08 1.98 -5.55
C ALA A 41 -15.57 1.00 -6.61
N SER A 42 -16.44 0.12 -7.12
CA SER A 42 -16.08 -0.84 -8.16
C SER A 42 -15.63 -0.16 -9.46
N GLN A 43 -16.27 0.95 -9.86
CA GLN A 43 -15.86 1.74 -11.01
C GLN A 43 -14.51 2.43 -10.80
N ALA A 44 -14.26 2.99 -9.60
CA ALA A 44 -13.00 3.63 -9.27
C ALA A 44 -11.83 2.63 -9.24
N ILE A 45 -12.06 1.42 -8.67
CA ILE A 45 -11.08 0.33 -8.65
C ILE A 45 -10.74 -0.14 -10.08
N LEU A 46 -11.77 -0.34 -10.91
CA LEU A 46 -11.61 -0.83 -12.28
C LEU A 46 -10.85 0.17 -13.17
N LYS A 47 -11.16 1.46 -13.05
CA LYS A 47 -10.43 2.53 -13.75
C LYS A 47 -9.01 2.73 -13.20
N GLY A 48 -8.83 2.64 -11.90
CA GLY A 48 -7.56 2.86 -11.20
C GLY A 48 -7.10 4.32 -11.15
N LEU A 49 -7.35 5.11 -12.21
CA LEU A 49 -7.03 6.52 -12.35
C LEU A 49 -8.21 7.24 -13.01
N ALA A 50 -8.47 8.49 -12.65
CA ALA A 50 -9.51 9.30 -13.29
C ALA A 50 -9.06 9.77 -14.69
N ASP A 51 -10.03 10.05 -15.56
CA ASP A 51 -9.78 10.40 -16.97
C ASP A 51 -8.99 11.71 -17.13
N ASP A 52 -9.02 12.59 -16.13
CA ASP A 52 -8.24 13.84 -16.04
C ASP A 52 -6.84 13.66 -15.44
N GLY A 53 -6.44 12.42 -15.15
CA GLY A 53 -5.17 12.08 -14.50
C GLY A 53 -5.16 12.31 -12.99
N GLY A 54 -6.28 12.71 -12.37
CA GLY A 54 -6.47 12.83 -10.92
C GLY A 54 -6.65 11.47 -10.25
N LEU A 55 -6.48 11.44 -8.94
CA LEU A 55 -6.64 10.24 -8.14
C LEU A 55 -8.07 10.14 -7.60
N PHE A 56 -8.62 8.94 -7.56
CA PHE A 56 -9.91 8.74 -6.90
C PHE A 56 -9.80 8.86 -5.39
N VAL A 57 -10.69 9.64 -4.79
CA VAL A 57 -10.88 9.80 -3.34
C VAL A 57 -12.34 9.56 -2.97
N PRO A 58 -12.65 8.96 -1.81
CA PRO A 58 -14.01 8.89 -1.32
C PRO A 58 -14.51 10.31 -1.03
N MET A 59 -15.76 10.60 -1.36
CA MET A 59 -16.37 11.92 -1.12
C MET A 59 -16.44 12.26 0.38
N GLN A 60 -16.45 11.23 1.24
CA GLN A 60 -16.30 11.34 2.68
C GLN A 60 -15.53 10.15 3.23
N ILE A 61 -14.80 10.35 4.32
CA ILE A 61 -14.19 9.27 5.08
C ILE A 61 -15.24 8.80 6.09
N PRO A 62 -15.69 7.53 6.02
CA PRO A 62 -16.68 7.01 6.96
C PRO A 62 -16.11 6.86 8.37
N ALA A 63 -16.95 7.00 9.39
CA ALA A 63 -16.58 6.63 10.75
C ALA A 63 -16.66 5.10 10.94
N LEU A 64 -15.83 4.56 11.85
CA LEU A 64 -15.98 3.17 12.30
C LEU A 64 -17.36 3.00 12.96
N ASP A 65 -18.09 1.97 12.56
CA ASP A 65 -19.43 1.63 13.08
C ASP A 65 -19.38 0.48 14.11
N VAL A 66 -18.20 -0.05 14.38
CA VAL A 66 -17.92 -1.10 15.37
C VAL A 66 -17.00 -0.55 16.45
N SER A 67 -17.26 -0.88 17.73
CA SER A 67 -16.42 -0.42 18.83
C SER A 67 -15.03 -1.05 18.79
N LEU A 68 -14.02 -0.32 19.30
CA LEU A 68 -12.63 -0.80 19.36
C LEU A 68 -12.50 -2.06 20.23
N GLU A 69 -13.31 -2.20 21.28
CA GLU A 69 -13.36 -3.39 22.14
C GLU A 69 -13.94 -4.60 21.41
N ALA A 70 -14.86 -4.40 20.48
CA ALA A 70 -15.36 -5.48 19.63
C ALA A 70 -14.31 -5.90 18.61
N LEU A 71 -13.65 -4.92 17.95
CA LEU A 71 -12.56 -5.17 17.00
C LEU A 71 -11.39 -5.92 17.64
N SER A 72 -11.08 -5.68 18.93
CA SER A 72 -9.98 -6.36 19.65
C SER A 72 -10.14 -7.87 19.80
N LYS A 73 -11.34 -8.39 19.51
CA LYS A 73 -11.67 -9.83 19.59
C LYS A 73 -11.79 -10.49 18.22
N MET A 74 -11.61 -9.72 17.15
CA MET A 74 -11.78 -10.16 15.77
C MET A 74 -10.46 -10.61 15.16
N THR A 75 -10.56 -11.55 14.24
CA THR A 75 -9.46 -11.92 13.34
C THR A 75 -9.15 -10.79 12.36
N TYR A 76 -7.99 -10.85 11.69
CA TYR A 76 -7.64 -9.88 10.64
C TYR A 76 -8.71 -9.79 9.54
N GLN A 77 -9.23 -10.94 9.10
CA GLN A 77 -10.25 -11.02 8.05
C GLN A 77 -11.58 -10.37 8.48
N GLU A 78 -11.99 -10.54 9.74
CA GLU A 78 -13.19 -9.91 10.30
C GLU A 78 -13.00 -8.39 10.38
N VAL A 79 -11.86 -7.90 10.88
CA VAL A 79 -11.54 -6.46 10.89
C VAL A 79 -11.48 -5.92 9.46
N ALA A 80 -10.91 -6.69 8.50
CA ALA A 80 -10.87 -6.29 7.10
C ALA A 80 -12.27 -6.09 6.52
N TYR A 81 -13.22 -6.97 6.84
CA TYR A 81 -14.61 -6.80 6.44
C TYR A 81 -15.23 -5.54 7.05
N GLU A 82 -15.11 -5.35 8.36
CA GLU A 82 -15.70 -4.20 9.06
C GLU A 82 -15.17 -2.85 8.54
N VAL A 83 -13.89 -2.77 8.19
CA VAL A 83 -13.30 -1.56 7.61
C VAL A 83 -13.67 -1.38 6.14
N MET A 84 -13.51 -2.44 5.34
CA MET A 84 -13.66 -2.32 3.88
C MET A 84 -15.11 -2.15 3.44
N LYS A 85 -16.10 -2.71 4.16
CA LYS A 85 -17.54 -2.53 3.88
C LYS A 85 -17.95 -1.05 3.89
N LEU A 86 -17.27 -0.23 4.72
CA LEU A 86 -17.56 1.19 4.84
C LEU A 86 -17.10 2.01 3.61
N TYR A 87 -16.12 1.53 2.87
CA TYR A 87 -15.59 2.17 1.67
C TYR A 87 -16.14 1.56 0.37
N LEU A 88 -16.33 0.25 0.36
CA LEU A 88 -16.72 -0.51 -0.84
C LEU A 88 -18.22 -0.83 -0.80
N THR A 89 -19.04 0.22 -0.65
CA THR A 89 -20.48 0.14 -0.36
C THR A 89 -21.33 -0.46 -1.50
N ASP A 90 -20.80 -0.52 -2.71
CA ASP A 90 -21.46 -1.19 -3.84
C ASP A 90 -21.11 -2.69 -3.94
N PHE A 91 -20.21 -3.22 -3.07
CA PHE A 91 -19.96 -4.66 -2.94
C PHE A 91 -20.97 -5.26 -1.96
N THR A 92 -21.47 -6.45 -2.28
CA THR A 92 -22.26 -7.22 -1.30
C THR A 92 -21.34 -7.82 -0.23
N GLU A 93 -21.93 -8.19 0.90
CA GLU A 93 -21.20 -8.88 1.98
C GLU A 93 -20.49 -10.14 1.47
N GLU A 94 -21.19 -10.96 0.67
CA GLU A 94 -20.64 -12.20 0.11
C GLU A 94 -19.45 -11.92 -0.83
N GLU A 95 -19.60 -10.94 -1.74
CA GLU A 95 -18.52 -10.53 -2.66
C GLU A 95 -17.28 -10.07 -1.89
N LEU A 96 -17.47 -9.23 -0.88
CA LEU A 96 -16.35 -8.66 -0.13
C LEU A 96 -15.66 -9.72 0.74
N LYS A 97 -16.41 -10.53 1.48
CA LYS A 97 -15.87 -11.65 2.27
C LYS A 97 -15.12 -12.68 1.39
N ASN A 98 -15.64 -12.96 0.19
CA ASN A 98 -14.95 -13.84 -0.75
C ASN A 98 -13.61 -13.24 -1.22
N CYS A 99 -13.55 -11.92 -1.49
CA CYS A 99 -12.29 -11.24 -1.81
C CYS A 99 -11.29 -11.32 -0.65
N ILE A 100 -11.74 -11.03 0.57
CA ILE A 100 -10.93 -11.04 1.79
C ILE A 100 -10.36 -12.43 2.06
N ASN A 101 -11.20 -13.46 2.05
CA ASN A 101 -10.79 -14.83 2.37
C ASN A 101 -9.81 -15.43 1.34
N LYS A 102 -9.91 -15.00 0.07
CA LYS A 102 -8.94 -15.40 -0.97
C LYS A 102 -7.61 -14.66 -0.88
N ALA A 103 -7.62 -13.48 -0.28
CA ALA A 103 -6.44 -12.64 -0.15
C ALA A 103 -5.60 -12.99 1.07
N TYR A 104 -6.25 -13.15 2.21
CA TYR A 104 -5.61 -13.32 3.52
C TYR A 104 -5.84 -14.76 4.02
N ASP A 105 -5.16 -15.70 3.40
CA ASP A 105 -5.21 -17.14 3.64
C ASP A 105 -3.80 -17.67 4.01
N ASP A 106 -3.55 -18.96 3.79
CA ASP A 106 -2.30 -19.66 4.06
C ASP A 106 -1.09 -19.19 3.22
N LYS A 107 -1.27 -18.22 2.33
CA LYS A 107 -0.15 -17.50 1.69
C LYS A 107 0.62 -16.61 2.67
N PHE A 108 0.00 -16.27 3.80
CA PHE A 108 0.66 -15.61 4.92
C PHE A 108 1.21 -16.66 5.87
N ASP A 109 2.45 -16.51 6.31
CA ASP A 109 3.15 -17.48 7.18
C ASP A 109 2.73 -17.37 8.66
N THR A 110 1.75 -16.55 8.97
CA THR A 110 1.13 -16.40 10.30
C THR A 110 -0.38 -16.20 10.21
N GLU A 111 -1.13 -16.87 11.11
CA GLU A 111 -2.59 -16.72 11.21
C GLU A 111 -3.01 -15.29 11.62
N VAL A 112 -2.13 -14.56 12.28
CA VAL A 112 -2.37 -13.17 12.72
C VAL A 112 -2.27 -12.18 11.55
N ILE A 113 -1.70 -12.58 10.41
CA ILE A 113 -1.51 -11.80 9.17
C ILE A 113 -0.57 -10.60 9.34
N ALA A 114 -0.76 -9.75 10.35
CA ALA A 114 0.03 -8.55 10.62
C ALA A 114 0.30 -8.43 12.13
N PRO A 115 1.22 -9.25 12.69
CA PRO A 115 1.53 -9.25 14.12
C PRO A 115 2.23 -7.97 14.57
N LEU A 116 2.18 -7.73 15.89
CA LEU A 116 2.93 -6.69 16.57
C LEU A 116 4.07 -7.30 17.39
N THR A 117 5.29 -6.85 17.15
CA THR A 117 6.48 -7.22 17.93
C THR A 117 6.94 -6.01 18.74
N GLU A 118 7.05 -6.16 20.06
CA GLU A 118 7.57 -5.12 20.95
C GLU A 118 9.10 -5.17 20.99
N ALA A 119 9.76 -4.10 20.61
CA ALA A 119 11.21 -3.96 20.76
C ALA A 119 11.60 -2.50 21.08
N GLY A 120 12.49 -2.33 22.02
CA GLY A 120 12.91 -1.00 22.47
C GLY A 120 11.75 -0.19 23.03
N LYS A 121 11.42 0.91 22.35
CA LYS A 121 10.40 1.88 22.78
C LYS A 121 9.19 1.94 21.83
N ALA A 122 8.98 0.92 21.02
CA ALA A 122 7.92 0.89 20.03
C ALA A 122 7.39 -0.53 19.79
N TYR A 123 6.22 -0.59 19.16
CA TYR A 123 5.63 -1.80 18.60
C TYR A 123 5.83 -1.80 17.10
N TYR A 124 6.44 -2.84 16.56
CA TYR A 124 6.67 -3.02 15.13
C TYR A 124 5.51 -3.81 14.54
N LEU A 125 4.73 -3.15 13.68
CA LEU A 125 3.66 -3.79 12.94
C LEU A 125 4.25 -4.51 11.73
N GLU A 126 4.41 -5.81 11.82
CA GLU A 126 5.07 -6.63 10.81
C GLU A 126 4.12 -6.90 9.64
N LEU A 127 4.33 -6.20 8.52
CA LEU A 127 3.49 -6.25 7.33
C LEU A 127 4.09 -7.13 6.22
N PHE A 128 5.01 -8.00 6.57
CA PHE A 128 5.85 -8.74 5.61
C PHE A 128 5.66 -10.27 5.66
N HIS A 129 4.58 -10.74 6.23
CA HIS A 129 4.29 -12.17 6.35
C HIS A 129 3.62 -12.79 5.11
N GLY A 130 3.40 -12.00 4.06
CA GLY A 130 2.80 -12.46 2.81
C GLY A 130 3.81 -13.09 1.83
N ALA A 131 3.30 -13.53 0.69
CA ALA A 131 4.00 -14.30 -0.33
C ALA A 131 5.28 -13.64 -0.90
N THR A 132 5.47 -12.34 -0.74
CA THR A 132 6.67 -11.64 -1.23
C THR A 132 7.46 -10.95 -0.13
N ILE A 133 7.10 -11.23 1.12
CA ILE A 133 7.76 -10.74 2.33
C ILE A 133 7.91 -9.21 2.38
N ALA A 134 6.87 -8.48 1.92
CA ALA A 134 6.79 -7.03 2.00
C ALA A 134 5.33 -6.57 2.16
N PHE A 135 5.11 -5.38 2.76
CA PHE A 135 3.78 -4.81 3.03
C PHE A 135 2.89 -4.69 1.79
N LYS A 136 3.49 -4.70 0.61
CA LYS A 136 2.76 -4.61 -0.66
C LYS A 136 1.79 -5.78 -0.84
N ASP A 137 2.08 -6.92 -0.23
CA ASP A 137 1.21 -8.10 -0.22
C ASP A 137 -0.14 -7.81 0.45
N MET A 138 -0.17 -6.96 1.49
CA MET A 138 -1.39 -6.59 2.20
C MET A 138 -2.46 -5.99 1.28
N ALA A 139 -2.07 -5.36 0.19
CA ALA A 139 -2.98 -4.78 -0.79
C ALA A 139 -3.00 -5.50 -2.14
N LEU A 140 -1.87 -6.09 -2.56
CA LEU A 140 -1.78 -6.77 -3.85
C LEU A 140 -2.32 -8.21 -3.82
N SER A 141 -2.46 -8.83 -2.64
CA SER A 141 -3.18 -10.11 -2.53
C SER A 141 -4.68 -9.96 -2.74
N ILE A 142 -5.29 -8.83 -2.35
CA ILE A 142 -6.74 -8.62 -2.49
C ILE A 142 -7.12 -7.89 -3.78
N LEU A 143 -6.27 -7.03 -4.33
CA LEU A 143 -6.58 -6.20 -5.50
C LEU A 143 -7.09 -7.02 -6.71
N PRO A 144 -6.52 -8.18 -7.08
CA PRO A 144 -7.01 -8.97 -8.19
C PRO A 144 -8.46 -9.41 -8.00
N HIS A 145 -8.84 -9.78 -6.79
CA HIS A 145 -10.21 -10.20 -6.46
C HIS A 145 -11.18 -9.03 -6.46
N LEU A 146 -10.76 -7.86 -5.97
CA LEU A 146 -11.56 -6.64 -6.08
C LEU A 146 -11.74 -6.22 -7.54
N LEU A 147 -10.69 -6.30 -8.38
CA LEU A 147 -10.74 -5.95 -9.80
C LEU A 147 -11.67 -6.88 -10.57
N THR A 148 -11.55 -8.19 -10.39
CA THR A 148 -12.41 -9.17 -11.10
C THR A 148 -13.86 -9.08 -10.65
N THR A 149 -14.13 -8.82 -9.37
CA THR A 149 -15.47 -8.55 -8.86
C THR A 149 -16.02 -7.24 -9.44
N SER A 150 -15.20 -6.18 -9.48
CA SER A 150 -15.56 -4.90 -10.09
C SER A 150 -15.89 -5.04 -11.58
N ALA A 151 -15.11 -5.83 -12.32
CA ALA A 151 -15.37 -6.10 -13.74
C ALA A 151 -16.74 -6.78 -13.94
N LYS A 152 -17.07 -7.80 -13.13
CA LYS A 152 -18.37 -8.48 -13.16
C LYS A 152 -19.51 -7.52 -12.85
N LYS A 153 -19.39 -6.67 -11.82
CA LYS A 153 -20.40 -5.67 -11.43
C LYS A 153 -20.67 -4.64 -12.53
N ASN A 154 -19.63 -4.25 -13.26
CA ASN A 154 -19.72 -3.27 -14.35
C ASN A 154 -19.94 -3.92 -15.73
N ALA A 155 -20.30 -5.22 -15.78
CA ALA A 155 -20.55 -5.98 -17.01
C ALA A 155 -19.41 -5.93 -18.04
N VAL A 156 -18.17 -5.76 -17.57
CA VAL A 156 -16.96 -5.81 -18.38
C VAL A 156 -16.71 -7.25 -18.80
N LYS A 157 -16.53 -7.46 -20.11
CA LYS A 157 -16.30 -8.79 -20.72
C LYS A 157 -14.83 -9.02 -21.04
N ASN A 158 -14.04 -7.95 -21.13
CA ASN A 158 -12.64 -8.01 -21.49
C ASN A 158 -11.82 -8.60 -20.35
N GLU A 159 -10.82 -9.40 -20.71
CA GLU A 159 -9.77 -9.84 -19.78
C GLU A 159 -8.91 -8.64 -19.38
N ILE A 160 -8.63 -8.51 -18.08
CA ILE A 160 -7.89 -7.35 -17.54
C ILE A 160 -6.38 -7.60 -17.68
N VAL A 161 -5.69 -6.73 -18.37
CA VAL A 161 -4.25 -6.78 -18.55
C VAL A 161 -3.56 -5.75 -17.65
N ILE A 162 -2.79 -6.23 -16.70
CA ILE A 162 -1.99 -5.40 -15.81
C ILE A 162 -0.60 -5.19 -16.42
N LEU A 163 -0.22 -3.94 -16.62
CA LEU A 163 1.15 -3.58 -16.94
C LEU A 163 1.81 -2.91 -15.72
N THR A 164 3.02 -3.32 -15.40
CA THR A 164 3.76 -2.75 -14.28
C THR A 164 5.23 -2.61 -14.65
N ALA A 165 5.78 -1.40 -14.42
CA ALA A 165 7.23 -1.20 -14.33
C ALA A 165 7.64 -1.29 -12.86
N THR A 166 8.75 -1.95 -12.57
CA THR A 166 9.20 -2.16 -11.20
C THR A 166 10.71 -2.01 -11.03
N SER A 167 11.10 -1.52 -9.86
CA SER A 167 12.46 -1.59 -9.32
C SER A 167 12.68 -2.83 -8.42
N GLY A 168 11.73 -3.79 -8.44
CA GLY A 168 11.82 -5.05 -7.70
C GLY A 168 10.51 -5.42 -6.97
N ASP A 169 10.23 -4.81 -5.83
CA ASP A 169 9.19 -5.24 -4.88
C ASP A 169 7.76 -5.19 -5.41
N THR A 170 7.35 -4.07 -6.03
CA THR A 170 5.96 -3.90 -6.50
C THR A 170 5.62 -4.88 -7.61
N GLY A 171 6.57 -5.10 -8.54
CA GLY A 171 6.37 -6.05 -9.63
C GLY A 171 6.24 -7.48 -9.11
N LYS A 172 7.10 -7.90 -8.18
CA LYS A 172 7.01 -9.23 -7.57
C LYS A 172 5.69 -9.43 -6.82
N ALA A 173 5.29 -8.45 -6.00
CA ALA A 173 4.03 -8.55 -5.25
C ALA A 173 2.80 -8.56 -6.19
N ALA A 174 2.83 -7.79 -7.28
CA ALA A 174 1.78 -7.84 -8.30
C ALA A 174 1.75 -9.21 -9.02
N LEU A 175 2.91 -9.73 -9.42
CA LEU A 175 3.01 -11.07 -10.03
C LEU A 175 2.40 -12.14 -9.12
N ALA A 176 2.78 -12.16 -7.84
CA ALA A 176 2.28 -13.13 -6.87
C ALA A 176 0.77 -12.99 -6.64
N GLY A 177 0.26 -11.75 -6.52
CA GLY A 177 -1.16 -11.50 -6.29
C GLY A 177 -2.05 -11.86 -7.49
N PHE A 178 -1.58 -11.61 -8.72
CA PHE A 178 -2.33 -11.90 -9.96
C PHE A 178 -2.09 -13.29 -10.52
N ALA A 179 -1.14 -14.06 -9.98
CA ALA A 179 -0.85 -15.41 -10.48
C ALA A 179 -2.11 -16.29 -10.48
N ASP A 180 -2.43 -16.86 -11.66
CA ASP A 180 -3.56 -17.74 -11.90
C ASP A 180 -4.95 -17.19 -11.51
N VAL A 181 -5.08 -15.86 -11.35
CA VAL A 181 -6.40 -15.23 -11.15
C VAL A 181 -7.12 -15.14 -12.48
N GLU A 182 -8.24 -15.87 -12.58
CA GLU A 182 -9.08 -15.96 -13.79
C GLU A 182 -9.56 -14.56 -14.25
N GLY A 183 -9.49 -14.31 -15.56
CA GLY A 183 -9.89 -13.02 -16.17
C GLY A 183 -8.83 -11.93 -16.06
N THR A 184 -7.60 -12.30 -15.68
CA THR A 184 -6.49 -11.35 -15.61
C THR A 184 -5.23 -11.87 -16.31
N ARG A 185 -4.42 -10.95 -16.83
CA ARG A 185 -3.02 -11.16 -17.25
C ARG A 185 -2.13 -10.10 -16.67
N ILE A 186 -0.89 -10.44 -16.40
CA ILE A 186 0.08 -9.49 -15.88
C ILE A 186 1.39 -9.56 -16.65
N VAL A 187 1.88 -8.38 -17.05
CA VAL A 187 3.20 -8.19 -17.66
C VAL A 187 4.00 -7.21 -16.80
N VAL A 188 5.13 -7.66 -16.30
CA VAL A 188 6.04 -6.86 -15.48
C VAL A 188 7.33 -6.59 -16.22
N PHE A 189 7.67 -5.31 -16.37
CA PHE A 189 8.94 -4.85 -16.92
C PHE A 189 9.89 -4.41 -15.82
N TYR A 190 11.14 -4.86 -15.85
CA TYR A 190 12.15 -4.47 -14.89
C TYR A 190 13.50 -4.17 -15.60
N PRO A 191 14.34 -3.26 -15.07
CA PRO A 191 15.66 -3.03 -15.62
C PRO A 191 16.56 -4.24 -15.34
N LYS A 192 17.07 -4.88 -16.39
CA LYS A 192 17.80 -6.17 -16.33
C LYS A 192 18.97 -6.18 -15.35
N ASN A 193 19.62 -5.05 -15.14
CA ASN A 193 20.75 -4.91 -14.22
C ASN A 193 20.47 -3.86 -13.11
N GLY A 194 19.20 -3.54 -12.86
CA GLY A 194 18.77 -2.47 -11.95
C GLY A 194 18.01 -2.96 -10.71
N VAL A 195 18.02 -4.28 -10.43
CA VAL A 195 17.39 -4.89 -9.25
C VAL A 195 18.38 -5.82 -8.54
N SER A 196 18.16 -6.12 -7.26
CA SER A 196 19.04 -7.07 -6.55
C SER A 196 18.90 -8.48 -7.12
N PRO A 197 19.94 -9.36 -6.97
CA PRO A 197 19.87 -10.75 -7.45
C PRO A 197 18.69 -11.52 -6.86
N ILE A 198 18.34 -11.30 -5.58
CA ILE A 198 17.19 -11.93 -4.93
C ILE A 198 15.89 -11.44 -5.55
N GLN A 199 15.72 -10.12 -5.74
CA GLN A 199 14.52 -9.56 -6.37
C GLN A 199 14.36 -10.04 -7.81
N GLU A 200 15.43 -10.06 -8.60
CA GLU A 200 15.39 -10.60 -9.96
C GLU A 200 14.96 -12.06 -9.93
N LYS A 201 15.59 -12.87 -9.09
CA LYS A 201 15.28 -14.29 -9.00
C LYS A 201 13.83 -14.54 -8.57
N GLN A 202 13.31 -13.76 -7.61
CA GLN A 202 11.90 -13.81 -7.23
C GLN A 202 10.95 -13.55 -8.41
N MET A 203 11.30 -12.64 -9.34
CA MET A 203 10.46 -12.33 -10.50
C MET A 203 10.60 -13.39 -11.60
N VAL A 204 11.82 -13.72 -12.02
CA VAL A 204 12.04 -14.62 -13.16
C VAL A 204 11.68 -16.08 -12.88
N THR A 205 11.49 -16.46 -11.62
CA THR A 205 11.00 -17.79 -11.20
C THR A 205 9.50 -17.81 -10.87
N GLN A 206 8.78 -16.69 -11.05
CA GLN A 206 7.35 -16.60 -10.74
C GLN A 206 6.55 -17.60 -11.56
N LYS A 207 5.74 -18.42 -10.86
CA LYS A 207 4.77 -19.33 -11.47
C LYS A 207 3.46 -18.60 -11.78
N GLY A 208 2.68 -19.17 -12.70
CA GLY A 208 1.36 -18.66 -13.08
C GLY A 208 1.20 -18.62 -14.61
N ALA A 209 0.15 -19.21 -15.13
CA ALA A 209 -0.10 -19.31 -16.58
C ALA A 209 -0.38 -17.94 -17.24
N ASN A 210 -0.79 -16.96 -16.43
CA ASN A 210 -1.15 -15.61 -16.84
C ASN A 210 -0.09 -14.55 -16.49
N THR A 211 1.11 -14.96 -16.00
CA THR A 211 2.19 -14.07 -15.58
C THR A 211 3.31 -14.00 -16.62
N HIS A 212 3.79 -12.79 -16.89
CA HIS A 212 4.92 -12.56 -17.81
C HIS A 212 5.89 -11.54 -17.22
N VAL A 213 7.19 -11.86 -17.27
CA VAL A 213 8.25 -10.97 -16.76
C VAL A 213 9.23 -10.70 -17.87
N VAL A 214 9.59 -9.43 -18.03
CA VAL A 214 10.45 -8.96 -19.14
C VAL A 214 11.55 -8.05 -18.58
N GLY A 215 12.79 -8.43 -18.76
CA GLY A 215 13.93 -7.55 -18.55
C GLY A 215 14.03 -6.52 -19.68
N ILE A 216 14.33 -5.28 -19.37
CA ILE A 216 14.64 -4.28 -20.41
C ILE A 216 16.09 -3.83 -20.33
N HIS A 217 16.69 -3.55 -21.49
CA HIS A 217 17.95 -2.82 -21.59
C HIS A 217 17.68 -1.33 -21.35
N GLY A 218 17.87 -0.89 -20.10
CA GLY A 218 17.58 0.47 -19.66
C GLY A 218 17.53 0.55 -18.14
N ASN A 219 17.10 1.68 -17.63
CA ASN A 219 16.90 1.90 -16.20
C ASN A 219 15.40 1.83 -15.83
N PHE A 220 15.08 2.07 -14.56
CA PHE A 220 13.69 2.05 -14.07
C PHE A 220 12.81 3.12 -14.73
N ASP A 221 13.35 4.31 -15.01
CA ASP A 221 12.60 5.39 -15.65
C ASP A 221 12.26 5.04 -17.11
N ASP A 222 13.14 4.32 -17.82
CA ASP A 222 12.87 3.78 -19.15
C ASP A 222 11.70 2.80 -19.13
N ALA A 223 11.70 1.85 -18.17
CA ALA A 223 10.60 0.90 -18.00
C ALA A 223 9.27 1.61 -17.68
N GLN A 224 9.31 2.58 -16.78
CA GLN A 224 8.13 3.34 -16.37
C GLN A 224 7.58 4.20 -17.53
N THR A 225 8.45 4.83 -18.28
CA THR A 225 8.08 5.63 -19.45
C THR A 225 7.47 4.75 -20.54
N GLY A 226 8.05 3.57 -20.80
CA GLY A 226 7.50 2.60 -21.74
C GLY A 226 6.08 2.16 -21.34
N VAL A 227 5.87 1.78 -20.10
CA VAL A 227 4.53 1.41 -19.58
C VAL A 227 3.54 2.57 -19.70
N LYS A 228 3.91 3.80 -19.36
CA LYS A 228 3.04 4.99 -19.53
C LYS A 228 2.69 5.23 -20.99
N THR A 229 3.65 5.05 -21.91
CA THR A 229 3.43 5.18 -23.35
C THR A 229 2.42 4.15 -23.86
N LEU A 230 2.49 2.91 -23.37
CA LEU A 230 1.53 1.86 -23.73
C LEU A 230 0.12 2.17 -23.22
N PHE A 231 -0.01 2.69 -22.00
CA PHE A 231 -1.32 3.12 -21.45
C PHE A 231 -1.93 4.28 -22.24
N GLY A 232 -1.12 5.17 -22.78
CA GLY A 232 -1.56 6.32 -23.60
C GLY A 232 -1.75 6.01 -25.08
N ASP A 233 -1.54 4.77 -25.54
CA ASP A 233 -1.66 4.39 -26.95
C ASP A 233 -3.11 4.00 -27.30
N ASP A 234 -3.90 4.96 -27.80
CA ASP A 234 -5.28 4.77 -28.21
C ASP A 234 -5.44 3.70 -29.31
N ALA A 235 -4.45 3.56 -30.19
CA ALA A 235 -4.50 2.56 -31.25
C ALA A 235 -4.35 1.14 -30.67
N LEU A 236 -3.43 0.96 -29.74
CA LEU A 236 -3.24 -0.29 -29.02
C LEU A 236 -4.48 -0.61 -28.17
N ALA A 237 -5.04 0.37 -27.46
CA ALA A 237 -6.23 0.20 -26.62
C ALA A 237 -7.43 -0.31 -27.46
N LYS A 238 -7.66 0.25 -28.66
CA LYS A 238 -8.71 -0.21 -29.60
C LYS A 238 -8.45 -1.61 -30.14
N GLU A 239 -7.20 -1.93 -30.47
CA GLU A 239 -6.83 -3.27 -30.94
C GLU A 239 -7.03 -4.31 -29.85
N MET A 240 -6.66 -4.00 -28.60
CA MET A 240 -6.89 -4.84 -27.43
C MET A 240 -8.38 -5.06 -27.16
N ASP A 241 -9.19 -4.01 -27.19
CA ASP A 241 -10.65 -4.11 -26.98
C ASP A 241 -11.29 -5.02 -28.03
N ALA A 242 -10.91 -4.89 -29.31
CA ALA A 242 -11.39 -5.77 -30.38
C ALA A 242 -10.98 -7.25 -30.19
N LYS A 243 -9.97 -7.53 -29.39
CA LYS A 243 -9.49 -8.87 -29.03
C LYS A 243 -9.97 -9.34 -27.64
N GLY A 244 -10.79 -8.56 -26.96
CA GLY A 244 -11.33 -8.88 -25.64
C GLY A 244 -10.37 -8.61 -24.49
N PHE A 245 -9.45 -7.66 -24.62
CA PHE A 245 -8.52 -7.23 -23.59
C PHE A 245 -8.72 -5.75 -23.24
N GLN A 246 -8.41 -5.38 -21.98
CA GLN A 246 -8.30 -3.99 -21.57
C GLN A 246 -7.21 -3.81 -20.54
N PHE A 247 -6.53 -2.68 -20.58
CA PHE A 247 -5.57 -2.33 -19.55
C PHE A 247 -6.23 -1.94 -18.22
N SER A 248 -5.57 -2.28 -17.13
CA SER A 248 -5.83 -1.71 -15.81
C SER A 248 -4.51 -1.57 -15.03
N SER A 249 -4.53 -0.82 -13.94
CA SER A 249 -3.35 -0.49 -13.16
C SER A 249 -3.38 -1.13 -11.77
N ALA A 250 -2.29 -1.83 -11.43
CA ALA A 250 -2.01 -2.29 -10.07
C ALA A 250 -1.10 -1.32 -9.28
N ASN A 251 -0.90 -0.10 -9.75
CA ASN A 251 -0.07 0.90 -9.09
C ASN A 251 -0.66 1.36 -7.74
N SER A 252 0.18 1.93 -6.87
CA SER A 252 -0.24 2.41 -5.54
C SER A 252 -1.32 3.50 -5.55
N ILE A 253 -1.51 4.16 -6.71
CA ILE A 253 -2.55 5.18 -6.90
C ILE A 253 -3.97 4.61 -7.03
N ASN A 254 -4.12 3.31 -7.36
CA ASN A 254 -5.44 2.68 -7.39
C ASN A 254 -6.05 2.66 -5.98
N ILE A 255 -7.30 3.13 -5.84
CA ILE A 255 -8.00 3.17 -4.55
C ILE A 255 -8.18 1.76 -3.95
N GLY A 256 -8.28 0.73 -4.79
CA GLY A 256 -8.30 -0.67 -4.38
C GLY A 256 -7.00 -1.16 -3.72
N ARG A 257 -5.92 -0.37 -3.79
CA ARG A 257 -4.69 -0.58 -3.02
C ARG A 257 -4.61 0.26 -1.75
N LEU A 258 -5.31 1.39 -1.69
CA LEU A 258 -5.31 2.24 -0.50
C LEU A 258 -6.23 1.69 0.59
N VAL A 259 -7.46 1.33 0.24
CA VAL A 259 -8.47 0.89 1.20
C VAL A 259 -8.03 -0.32 2.04
N PRO A 260 -7.44 -1.40 1.48
CA PRO A 260 -6.95 -2.52 2.27
C PRO A 260 -5.85 -2.15 3.28
N GLN A 261 -5.12 -1.07 3.04
CA GLN A 261 -4.07 -0.63 3.96
C GLN A 261 -4.61 0.06 5.22
N ILE A 262 -5.84 0.53 5.21
CA ILE A 262 -6.50 1.09 6.40
C ILE A 262 -6.68 -0.01 7.46
N VAL A 263 -6.95 -1.24 7.00
CA VAL A 263 -7.26 -2.40 7.84
C VAL A 263 -6.19 -2.67 8.87
N TYR A 264 -4.92 -2.74 8.46
CA TYR A 264 -3.86 -3.12 9.39
C TYR A 264 -3.56 -2.07 10.46
N TYR A 265 -3.91 -0.80 10.25
CA TYR A 265 -3.83 0.21 11.31
C TYR A 265 -4.96 0.07 12.33
N VAL A 266 -6.19 -0.18 11.87
CA VAL A 266 -7.31 -0.49 12.76
C VAL A 266 -7.03 -1.77 13.54
N TYR A 267 -6.51 -2.80 12.87
CA TYR A 267 -6.15 -4.07 13.49
C TYR A 267 -5.00 -3.92 14.51
N SER A 268 -3.96 -3.11 14.20
CA SER A 268 -2.86 -2.89 15.15
C SER A 268 -3.32 -2.24 16.45
N TYR A 269 -4.22 -1.24 16.37
CA TYR A 269 -4.81 -0.65 17.57
C TYR A 269 -5.68 -1.66 18.32
N ALA A 270 -6.49 -2.43 17.62
CA ALA A 270 -7.31 -3.49 18.20
C ALA A 270 -6.46 -4.54 18.94
N MET A 271 -5.30 -4.92 18.39
CA MET A 271 -4.35 -5.82 19.07
C MET A 271 -3.75 -5.19 20.33
N LEU A 272 -3.30 -3.92 20.26
CA LEU A 272 -2.77 -3.21 21.44
C LEU A 272 -3.82 -3.14 22.57
N LEU A 273 -5.07 -2.89 22.22
CA LEU A 273 -6.17 -2.87 23.16
C LEU A 273 -6.45 -4.26 23.74
N GLY A 274 -6.49 -5.30 22.89
CA GLY A 274 -6.72 -6.69 23.32
C GLY A 274 -5.59 -7.25 24.19
N GLN A 275 -4.37 -6.74 24.01
CA GLN A 275 -3.19 -7.09 24.83
C GLN A 275 -3.01 -6.18 26.06
N GLU A 276 -3.97 -5.30 26.35
CA GLU A 276 -3.94 -4.33 27.47
C GLU A 276 -2.71 -3.38 27.44
N LYS A 277 -2.15 -3.13 26.24
CA LYS A 277 -1.01 -2.22 26.05
C LYS A 277 -1.45 -0.75 25.97
N VAL A 278 -2.70 -0.50 25.63
CA VAL A 278 -3.37 0.80 25.65
C VAL A 278 -4.76 0.68 26.28
N GLN A 279 -5.26 1.78 26.84
CA GLN A 279 -6.63 1.87 27.32
C GLN A 279 -7.58 2.29 26.18
N PRO A 280 -8.90 1.98 26.27
CA PRO A 280 -9.86 2.45 25.28
C PRO A 280 -9.81 3.97 25.09
N GLY A 281 -9.55 4.41 23.84
CA GLY A 281 -9.42 5.83 23.49
C GLY A 281 -8.05 6.46 23.79
N GLU A 282 -7.11 5.71 24.37
CA GLU A 282 -5.74 6.17 24.53
C GLU A 282 -5.09 6.33 23.17
N LYS A 283 -4.46 7.48 22.95
CA LYS A 283 -3.85 7.79 21.66
C LYS A 283 -2.51 7.08 21.47
N ILE A 284 -2.24 6.74 20.22
CA ILE A 284 -0.94 6.20 19.79
C ILE A 284 -0.32 7.09 18.71
N ASN A 285 1.00 7.06 18.57
CA ASN A 285 1.67 7.56 17.40
C ASN A 285 1.86 6.44 16.36
N VAL A 286 1.89 6.80 15.09
CA VAL A 286 2.18 5.88 13.99
C VAL A 286 3.35 6.42 13.18
N VAL A 287 4.38 5.59 12.98
CA VAL A 287 5.56 5.92 12.17
C VAL A 287 5.58 5.07 10.92
N VAL A 288 5.77 5.70 9.77
CA VAL A 288 5.71 5.01 8.49
C VAL A 288 6.93 5.34 7.64
N PRO A 289 7.72 4.33 7.23
CA PRO A 289 8.75 4.53 6.20
C PRO A 289 8.03 4.85 4.88
N THR A 290 8.25 6.06 4.36
CA THR A 290 7.36 6.64 3.36
C THR A 290 8.07 6.91 2.03
N GLY A 291 7.55 6.30 0.96
CA GLY A 291 7.84 6.62 -0.44
C GLY A 291 6.61 7.26 -1.09
N ASN A 292 5.78 6.46 -1.77
CA ASN A 292 4.60 6.92 -2.53
C ASN A 292 3.40 7.36 -1.68
N PHE A 293 3.57 7.56 -0.38
CA PHE A 293 2.59 8.09 0.57
C PHE A 293 1.32 7.24 0.80
N GLY A 294 1.13 6.13 0.10
CA GLY A 294 -0.08 5.30 0.23
C GLY A 294 -0.27 4.73 1.64
N ASN A 295 0.80 4.21 2.22
CA ASN A 295 0.79 3.58 3.54
C ASN A 295 0.42 4.58 4.66
N ILE A 296 1.12 5.71 4.77
CA ILE A 296 0.82 6.73 5.80
C ILE A 296 -0.54 7.41 5.57
N LEU A 297 -0.97 7.56 4.32
CA LEU A 297 -2.31 8.06 3.99
C LEU A 297 -3.41 7.11 4.50
N ALA A 298 -3.17 5.81 4.47
CA ALA A 298 -4.09 4.82 5.05
C ALA A 298 -4.19 4.98 6.58
N ALA A 299 -3.09 5.25 7.27
CA ALA A 299 -3.10 5.61 8.70
C ALA A 299 -3.88 6.92 8.97
N TYR A 300 -3.72 7.92 8.09
CA TYR A 300 -4.48 9.16 8.16
C TYR A 300 -5.99 8.91 7.95
N TYR A 301 -6.37 8.01 7.04
CA TYR A 301 -7.76 7.63 6.87
C TYR A 301 -8.29 6.91 8.11
N ALA A 302 -7.54 5.96 8.69
CA ALA A 302 -7.90 5.29 9.94
C ALA A 302 -8.12 6.29 11.09
N LYS A 303 -7.23 7.30 11.24
CA LYS A 303 -7.42 8.40 12.20
C LYS A 303 -8.74 9.14 11.97
N ASN A 304 -9.04 9.49 10.73
CA ASN A 304 -10.28 10.20 10.38
C ASN A 304 -11.54 9.32 10.49
N MET A 305 -11.40 7.99 10.52
CA MET A 305 -12.48 7.05 10.87
C MET A 305 -12.77 7.01 12.38
N GLY A 306 -11.96 7.67 13.19
CA GLY A 306 -12.10 7.71 14.65
C GLY A 306 -11.09 6.85 15.42
N LEU A 307 -10.09 6.26 14.74
CA LEU A 307 -9.01 5.54 15.42
C LEU A 307 -8.18 6.55 16.26
N PRO A 308 -7.89 6.25 17.55
CA PRO A 308 -7.15 7.17 18.42
C PRO A 308 -5.66 7.26 18.05
N ILE A 309 -5.35 7.94 16.95
CA ILE A 309 -3.99 8.26 16.54
C ILE A 309 -3.69 9.71 16.91
N ASP A 310 -2.55 9.97 17.56
CA ASP A 310 -2.10 11.35 17.84
C ASP A 310 -1.28 11.89 16.66
N LYS A 311 -0.09 11.38 16.45
CA LYS A 311 0.81 11.82 15.38
C LYS A 311 1.05 10.74 14.34
N LEU A 312 1.23 11.22 13.10
CA LEU A 312 1.64 10.45 11.94
C LEU A 312 3.06 10.90 11.56
N ILE A 313 4.05 10.09 11.86
CA ILE A 313 5.45 10.42 11.61
C ILE A 313 5.84 9.86 10.23
N CYS A 314 6.01 10.78 9.28
CA CYS A 314 6.41 10.47 7.91
C CYS A 314 7.93 10.38 7.83
N ALA A 315 8.48 9.18 7.84
CA ALA A 315 9.91 8.95 7.78
C ALA A 315 10.42 8.88 6.34
N SER A 316 11.47 9.65 6.04
CA SER A 316 12.20 9.67 4.76
C SER A 316 13.62 9.14 4.94
N ASN A 317 14.20 8.56 3.89
CA ASN A 317 15.63 8.34 3.78
C ASN A 317 16.35 9.62 3.27
N ASP A 318 17.55 9.49 2.72
CA ASP A 318 18.30 10.65 2.18
C ASP A 318 17.55 11.37 1.04
N ASN A 319 16.60 10.73 0.35
CA ASN A 319 15.64 11.38 -0.56
C ASN A 319 14.50 12.05 0.24
N LYS A 320 14.83 13.07 1.01
CA LYS A 320 13.98 13.67 2.06
C LYS A 320 12.99 14.73 1.57
N VAL A 321 12.45 14.58 0.36
CA VAL A 321 11.47 15.52 -0.21
C VAL A 321 10.23 15.71 0.68
N LEU A 322 9.73 14.63 1.27
CA LEU A 322 8.58 14.68 2.19
C LEU A 322 8.92 15.34 3.52
N PHE A 323 10.09 15.04 4.10
CA PHE A 323 10.56 15.71 5.31
C PHE A 323 10.60 17.24 5.11
N ASP A 324 11.21 17.71 4.02
CA ASP A 324 11.29 19.13 3.70
C ASP A 324 9.92 19.74 3.48
N PHE A 325 9.00 19.03 2.79
CA PHE A 325 7.62 19.45 2.59
C PHE A 325 6.87 19.66 3.92
N PHE A 326 6.91 18.68 4.83
CA PHE A 326 6.23 18.82 6.13
C PHE A 326 6.83 19.91 7.00
N LYS A 327 8.11 20.25 6.81
CA LYS A 327 8.80 21.30 7.55
C LYS A 327 8.44 22.71 7.08
N ASN A 328 8.33 22.93 5.77
CA ASN A 328 8.22 24.28 5.21
C ASN A 328 6.98 24.52 4.33
N GLY A 329 6.26 23.47 3.93
CA GLY A 329 5.09 23.56 3.04
C GLY A 329 5.43 23.65 1.55
N THR A 330 6.70 23.53 1.19
CA THR A 330 7.16 23.53 -0.21
C THR A 330 7.54 22.12 -0.63
N TYR A 331 6.92 21.62 -1.69
CA TYR A 331 7.31 20.37 -2.33
C TYR A 331 8.18 20.67 -3.54
N ASP A 332 9.45 20.23 -3.48
CA ASP A 332 10.43 20.49 -4.53
C ASP A 332 11.12 19.19 -4.94
N ARG A 333 10.86 18.75 -6.20
CA ARG A 333 11.49 17.58 -6.82
C ARG A 333 12.80 17.88 -7.55
N ASN A 334 13.17 19.16 -7.69
CA ASN A 334 14.36 19.59 -8.42
C ASN A 334 15.61 19.39 -7.54
N ARG A 335 15.96 18.15 -7.29
CA ARG A 335 17.09 17.72 -6.47
C ARG A 335 17.71 16.45 -7.04
N ASP A 336 18.93 16.13 -6.62
CA ASP A 336 19.58 14.89 -7.00
C ASP A 336 18.82 13.67 -6.44
N PHE A 337 18.76 12.63 -7.26
CA PHE A 337 18.23 11.32 -6.84
C PHE A 337 19.34 10.50 -6.21
N ILE A 338 19.12 10.01 -4.99
CA ILE A 338 20.11 9.25 -4.22
C ILE A 338 19.67 7.79 -4.15
N LEU A 339 20.53 6.87 -4.58
CA LEU A 339 20.31 5.44 -4.39
C LEU A 339 20.71 5.05 -2.97
N THR A 340 19.79 4.44 -2.23
CA THR A 340 20.00 4.04 -0.83
C THR A 340 19.75 2.55 -0.62
N SER A 341 20.02 2.05 0.59
CA SER A 341 19.70 0.68 1.01
C SER A 341 18.19 0.46 1.23
N SER A 342 17.37 1.52 1.20
CA SER A 342 15.90 1.46 1.34
C SER A 342 15.17 1.89 0.05
N PRO A 343 15.31 1.12 -1.07
CA PRO A 343 14.96 1.57 -2.42
C PRO A 343 13.48 1.87 -2.63
N SER A 344 12.55 1.31 -1.83
CA SER A 344 11.12 1.65 -1.93
C SER A 344 10.81 3.08 -1.46
N MET A 345 11.75 3.75 -0.80
CA MET A 345 11.67 5.15 -0.34
C MET A 345 12.47 6.09 -1.26
N ASP A 346 13.21 5.58 -2.25
CA ASP A 346 13.97 6.38 -3.21
C ASP A 346 13.00 6.99 -4.22
N ILE A 347 12.45 8.16 -3.88
CA ILE A 347 11.48 8.87 -4.71
C ILE A 347 11.75 10.38 -4.71
N LEU A 348 11.43 11.03 -5.83
CA LEU A 348 11.35 12.48 -5.93
C LEU A 348 9.90 12.97 -6.08
N ILE A 349 8.97 12.08 -6.48
CA ILE A 349 7.54 12.35 -6.57
C ILE A 349 6.79 11.31 -5.75
N SER A 350 6.09 11.79 -4.72
CA SER A 350 5.26 10.98 -3.84
C SER A 350 3.79 11.01 -4.31
N SER A 351 3.39 10.00 -5.08
CA SER A 351 2.17 10.04 -5.90
C SER A 351 0.87 10.18 -5.08
N ASN A 352 0.73 9.50 -3.95
CA ASN A 352 -0.50 9.58 -3.15
C ASN A 352 -0.57 10.81 -2.24
N LEU A 353 0.50 11.60 -2.13
CA LEU A 353 0.47 12.87 -1.43
C LEU A 353 -0.59 13.81 -2.02
N GLU A 354 -0.86 13.70 -3.32
CA GLU A 354 -1.94 14.45 -3.99
C GLU A 354 -3.29 14.31 -3.29
N ARG A 355 -3.62 13.14 -2.73
CA ARG A 355 -4.85 12.93 -1.97
C ARG A 355 -4.89 13.73 -0.67
N LEU A 356 -3.76 13.84 0.02
CA LEU A 356 -3.64 14.71 1.20
C LEU A 356 -3.74 16.18 0.81
N ILE A 357 -3.01 16.61 -0.25
CA ILE A 357 -3.06 17.98 -0.77
C ILE A 357 -4.49 18.38 -1.12
N TYR A 358 -5.22 17.52 -1.83
CA TYR A 358 -6.64 17.74 -2.13
C TYR A 358 -7.47 17.91 -0.85
N LYS A 359 -7.26 17.06 0.16
CA LYS A 359 -8.00 17.12 1.44
C LYS A 359 -7.74 18.43 2.19
N ILE A 360 -6.48 18.81 2.38
CA ILE A 360 -6.10 20.05 3.09
C ILE A 360 -6.40 21.32 2.28
N ALA A 361 -6.60 21.21 0.96
CA ALA A 361 -7.13 22.30 0.14
C ALA A 361 -8.64 22.53 0.32
N GLY A 362 -9.29 21.84 1.29
CA GLY A 362 -10.72 21.92 1.50
C GLY A 362 -11.55 21.11 0.48
N ASN A 363 -10.97 20.09 -0.12
CA ASN A 363 -11.51 19.29 -1.22
C ASN A 363 -11.75 20.13 -2.51
N ASP A 364 -10.97 21.17 -2.72
CA ASP A 364 -10.99 22.01 -3.92
C ASP A 364 -10.15 21.37 -5.03
N SER A 365 -10.83 20.81 -6.02
CA SER A 365 -10.20 20.12 -7.16
C SER A 365 -9.42 21.08 -8.06
N ALA A 366 -9.89 22.33 -8.24
CA ALA A 366 -9.21 23.30 -9.07
C ALA A 366 -7.88 23.76 -8.44
N LYS A 367 -7.89 24.00 -7.12
CA LYS A 367 -6.69 24.37 -6.36
C LYS A 367 -5.67 23.23 -6.38
N ASN A 368 -6.12 21.98 -6.16
CA ASN A 368 -5.25 20.80 -6.25
C ASN A 368 -4.68 20.63 -7.65
N ALA A 369 -5.50 20.73 -8.70
CA ALA A 369 -5.05 20.62 -10.09
C ALA A 369 -3.98 21.67 -10.44
N ALA A 370 -4.11 22.90 -9.95
CA ALA A 370 -3.12 23.96 -10.15
C ALA A 370 -1.77 23.60 -9.50
N LEU A 371 -1.77 23.07 -8.26
CA LEU A 371 -0.55 22.63 -7.57
C LEU A 371 0.12 21.45 -8.31
N MET A 372 -0.67 20.47 -8.78
CA MET A 372 -0.14 19.33 -9.55
C MET A 372 0.40 19.76 -10.92
N ALA A 373 -0.21 20.75 -11.56
CA ALA A 373 0.30 21.35 -12.80
C ALA A 373 1.64 22.08 -12.57
N SER A 374 1.79 22.82 -11.48
CA SER A 374 3.06 23.44 -11.08
C SER A 374 4.14 22.38 -10.83
N LEU A 375 3.83 21.31 -10.11
CA LEU A 375 4.77 20.20 -9.91
C LEU A 375 5.21 19.56 -11.22
N SER A 376 4.28 19.39 -12.16
CA SER A 376 4.58 18.79 -13.46
C SER A 376 5.47 19.68 -14.31
N LYS A 377 5.17 21.00 -14.37
CA LYS A 377 5.83 21.98 -15.22
C LYS A 377 7.14 22.48 -14.63
N ASP A 378 7.09 22.92 -13.37
CA ASP A 378 8.17 23.66 -12.73
C ASP A 378 8.95 22.79 -11.71
N GLY A 379 8.44 21.60 -11.39
CA GLY A 379 9.04 20.68 -10.43
C GLY A 379 8.81 21.05 -8.97
N VAL A 380 8.05 22.12 -8.70
CA VAL A 380 7.84 22.66 -7.35
C VAL A 380 6.44 23.21 -7.19
N TYR A 381 5.89 23.10 -5.97
CA TYR A 381 4.73 23.87 -5.52
C TYR A 381 4.86 24.24 -4.04
N GLU A 382 4.14 25.27 -3.61
CA GLU A 382 4.00 25.68 -2.23
C GLU A 382 2.52 25.69 -1.83
N ILE A 383 2.19 25.14 -0.65
CA ILE A 383 0.84 25.16 -0.08
C ILE A 383 0.65 26.45 0.72
N THR A 384 -0.62 26.92 0.84
CA THR A 384 -0.93 28.13 1.61
C THR A 384 -0.80 27.90 3.11
N ASP A 385 -0.75 28.98 3.90
CA ASP A 385 -0.66 28.89 5.37
C ASP A 385 -1.89 28.20 5.98
N GLU A 386 -3.09 28.39 5.40
CA GLU A 386 -4.28 27.65 5.81
C GLU A 386 -4.12 26.14 5.58
N MET A 387 -3.57 25.73 4.44
CA MET A 387 -3.28 24.33 4.17
C MET A 387 -2.18 23.76 5.10
N LYS A 388 -1.17 24.59 5.46
CA LYS A 388 -0.15 24.18 6.43
C LYS A 388 -0.75 23.91 7.81
N ALA A 389 -1.73 24.69 8.22
CA ALA A 389 -2.44 24.50 9.49
C ALA A 389 -3.21 23.17 9.57
N GLU A 390 -3.65 22.62 8.44
CA GLU A 390 -4.30 21.30 8.37
C GLU A 390 -3.32 20.10 8.47
N LEU A 391 -2.00 20.36 8.47
CA LEU A 391 -0.95 19.33 8.58
C LEU A 391 -0.53 19.00 10.02
N ASN A 392 -1.21 19.52 11.05
CA ASN A 392 -0.85 19.38 12.47
C ASN A 392 -0.73 17.93 12.96
N ASP A 393 -1.35 16.99 12.26
CA ASP A 393 -1.28 15.56 12.56
C ASP A 393 0.03 14.92 12.07
N PHE A 394 0.72 15.56 11.14
CA PHE A 394 1.91 15.01 10.50
C PHE A 394 3.19 15.60 11.06
N ILE A 395 4.17 14.73 11.28
CA ILE A 395 5.54 15.09 11.61
C ILE A 395 6.46 14.54 10.51
N GLY A 396 7.25 15.41 9.87
CA GLY A 396 8.31 14.98 8.98
C GLY A 396 9.52 14.51 9.78
N GLY A 397 10.01 13.30 9.50
CA GLY A 397 11.26 12.76 10.04
C GLY A 397 12.16 12.26 8.91
N TYR A 398 13.47 12.12 9.14
CA TYR A 398 14.37 11.46 8.22
C TYR A 398 15.54 10.80 8.93
N ALA A 399 16.12 9.79 8.29
CA ALA A 399 17.37 9.18 8.71
C ALA A 399 18.34 9.06 7.53
N SER A 400 19.61 9.31 7.76
CA SER A 400 20.68 9.04 6.80
C SER A 400 20.97 7.54 6.70
N GLU A 401 21.71 7.13 5.68
CA GLU A 401 22.14 5.75 5.50
C GLU A 401 22.92 5.23 6.72
N GLU A 402 23.80 6.05 7.30
CA GLU A 402 24.55 5.71 8.52
C GLU A 402 23.62 5.50 9.72
N GLU A 403 22.65 6.38 9.93
CA GLU A 403 21.67 6.25 11.01
C GLU A 403 20.76 5.03 10.82
N CYS A 404 20.43 4.69 9.58
CA CYS A 404 19.71 3.48 9.23
C CYS A 404 20.50 2.22 9.65
N PHE A 405 21.77 2.12 9.28
CA PHE A 405 22.60 0.97 9.63
C PHE A 405 22.86 0.88 11.13
N ASN A 406 23.12 2.00 11.81
CA ASN A 406 23.24 2.02 13.26
C ASN A 406 21.98 1.51 13.96
N MET A 407 20.79 1.90 13.48
CA MET A 407 19.52 1.46 14.06
C MET A 407 19.28 -0.06 13.92
N ILE A 408 19.65 -0.66 12.77
CA ILE A 408 19.61 -2.12 12.60
C ILE A 408 20.50 -2.81 13.65
N LYS A 409 21.73 -2.30 13.78
CA LYS A 409 22.72 -2.84 14.73
C LYS A 409 22.26 -2.69 16.18
N ASP A 410 21.79 -1.51 16.55
CA ASP A 410 21.38 -1.19 17.93
C ASP A 410 20.21 -2.09 18.38
N LEU A 411 19.17 -2.27 17.52
CA LEU A 411 18.04 -3.14 17.84
C LEU A 411 18.46 -4.61 17.92
N TYR A 412 19.35 -5.05 17.07
CA TYR A 412 19.90 -6.40 17.16
C TYR A 412 20.72 -6.60 18.43
N ASP A 413 21.65 -5.70 18.75
CA ASP A 413 22.56 -5.83 19.89
C ASP A 413 21.81 -5.74 21.24
N GLU A 414 20.79 -4.85 21.34
CA GLU A 414 20.08 -4.64 22.59
C GLU A 414 18.92 -5.61 22.81
N PHE A 415 18.18 -5.99 21.73
CA PHE A 415 16.92 -6.73 21.84
C PHE A 415 16.93 -8.06 21.06
N GLY A 416 17.96 -8.36 20.27
CA GLY A 416 17.98 -9.51 19.37
C GLY A 416 16.98 -9.40 18.20
N TYR A 417 16.38 -8.22 18.00
CA TYR A 417 15.37 -7.99 16.98
C TYR A 417 16.00 -7.41 15.72
N VAL A 418 15.87 -8.15 14.61
CA VAL A 418 16.44 -7.75 13.31
C VAL A 418 15.35 -7.14 12.44
N ILE A 419 15.59 -5.93 11.95
CA ILE A 419 14.67 -5.20 11.06
C ILE A 419 15.30 -4.96 9.69
N ASP A 420 14.47 -4.71 8.69
CA ASP A 420 14.92 -4.30 7.36
C ASP A 420 15.33 -2.82 7.31
N THR A 421 15.96 -2.43 6.22
CA THR A 421 16.49 -1.06 6.03
C THR A 421 15.40 0.01 6.01
N HIS A 422 14.21 -0.27 5.48
CA HIS A 422 13.09 0.69 5.47
C HIS A 422 12.54 0.89 6.88
N THR A 423 12.31 -0.18 7.61
CA THR A 423 11.89 -0.14 9.02
C THR A 423 12.92 0.58 9.87
N ALA A 424 14.21 0.40 9.58
CA ALA A 424 15.30 1.08 10.29
C ALA A 424 15.28 2.60 10.08
N VAL A 425 14.99 3.07 8.87
CA VAL A 425 14.78 4.52 8.63
C VAL A 425 13.65 5.06 9.49
N ALA A 426 12.53 4.34 9.57
CA ALA A 426 11.38 4.75 10.39
C ALA A 426 11.73 4.76 11.89
N ALA A 427 12.40 3.72 12.38
CA ALA A 427 12.81 3.60 13.77
C ALA A 427 13.81 4.72 14.17
N ALA A 428 14.81 4.99 13.31
CA ALA A 428 15.78 6.07 13.55
C ALA A 428 15.11 7.46 13.56
N ALA A 429 14.20 7.72 12.62
CA ALA A 429 13.42 8.97 12.59
C ALA A 429 12.54 9.11 13.84
N TYR A 430 11.92 8.03 14.32
CA TYR A 430 11.15 8.02 15.57
C TYR A 430 12.01 8.32 16.78
N MET A 431 13.18 7.70 16.91
CA MET A 431 14.08 7.95 18.05
C MET A 431 14.56 9.40 18.11
N LYS A 432 14.80 10.04 16.97
CA LYS A 432 15.09 11.48 16.89
C LYS A 432 13.89 12.31 17.36
N TYR A 433 12.71 12.06 16.82
CA TYR A 433 11.46 12.73 17.20
C TYR A 433 11.23 12.65 18.71
N ARG A 434 11.31 11.44 19.28
CA ARG A 434 11.12 11.20 20.70
C ARG A 434 12.13 11.97 21.58
N LYS A 435 13.39 11.99 21.15
CA LYS A 435 14.46 12.73 21.85
C LYS A 435 14.24 14.25 21.81
N GLU A 436 13.75 14.77 20.69
CA GLU A 436 13.55 16.21 20.50
C GLU A 436 12.27 16.72 21.17
N SER A 437 11.18 15.95 21.09
CA SER A 437 9.86 16.34 21.61
C SER A 437 9.62 15.96 23.07
N GLY A 438 10.32 14.92 23.58
CA GLY A 438 10.01 14.29 24.86
C GLY A 438 8.69 13.50 24.86
N ASP A 439 8.13 13.20 23.70
CA ASP A 439 6.89 12.45 23.57
C ASP A 439 7.07 10.97 23.93
N GLU A 440 6.31 10.51 24.94
CA GLU A 440 6.33 9.13 25.46
C GLU A 440 5.08 8.34 25.03
N THR A 441 4.27 8.87 24.11
CA THR A 441 3.06 8.21 23.60
C THR A 441 3.40 6.86 22.98
N GLN A 442 2.59 5.83 23.29
CA GLN A 442 2.74 4.50 22.69
C GLN A 442 2.80 4.61 21.16
N THR A 443 3.78 3.96 20.57
CA THR A 443 4.08 4.17 19.14
C THR A 443 4.12 2.86 18.38
N VAL A 444 3.42 2.84 17.25
CA VAL A 444 3.47 1.75 16.27
C VAL A 444 4.33 2.18 15.08
N ILE A 445 5.34 1.38 14.76
CA ILE A 445 6.19 1.55 13.56
C ILE A 445 5.77 0.51 12.52
N ALA A 446 5.40 0.96 11.32
CA ALA A 446 5.11 0.05 10.21
C ALA A 446 6.40 -0.63 9.75
N SER A 447 6.53 -1.93 10.03
CA SER A 447 7.63 -2.78 9.57
C SER A 447 7.29 -3.34 8.20
N THR A 448 7.84 -2.73 7.15
CA THR A 448 7.32 -2.83 5.78
C THR A 448 7.95 -3.91 4.94
N ALA A 449 9.05 -4.51 5.36
CA ALA A 449 9.68 -5.64 4.69
C ALA A 449 10.39 -6.56 5.68
N SER A 450 10.50 -7.82 5.31
CA SER A 450 11.32 -8.79 6.04
C SER A 450 12.80 -8.45 5.87
N PRO A 451 13.64 -8.60 6.90
CA PRO A 451 15.09 -8.45 6.78
C PRO A 451 15.69 -9.41 5.73
N TYR A 452 15.07 -10.53 5.48
CA TYR A 452 15.50 -11.49 4.44
C TYR A 452 15.38 -10.94 3.00
N LYS A 453 14.59 -9.92 2.77
CA LYS A 453 14.47 -9.27 1.46
C LYS A 453 15.68 -8.39 1.13
N PHE A 454 16.29 -7.83 2.16
CA PHE A 454 17.44 -6.92 2.07
C PHE A 454 18.65 -7.48 2.86
N THR A 455 18.80 -8.80 2.87
CA THR A 455 19.75 -9.56 3.69
C THR A 455 21.15 -8.98 3.66
N ARG A 456 21.68 -8.61 2.49
CA ARG A 456 23.04 -8.06 2.34
C ARG A 456 23.22 -6.77 3.14
N SER A 457 22.30 -5.81 2.97
CA SER A 457 22.38 -4.53 3.69
C SER A 457 22.19 -4.71 5.19
N VAL A 458 21.26 -5.57 5.59
CA VAL A 458 20.98 -5.88 7.01
C VAL A 458 22.19 -6.54 7.67
N MET A 459 22.75 -7.56 7.06
CA MET A 459 23.92 -8.29 7.62
C MET A 459 25.16 -7.42 7.67
N LYS A 460 25.40 -6.59 6.65
CA LYS A 460 26.48 -5.60 6.62
C LYS A 460 26.33 -4.56 7.74
N ALA A 461 25.11 -4.12 8.04
CA ALA A 461 24.84 -3.19 9.13
C ALA A 461 25.16 -3.80 10.50
N ILE A 462 24.90 -5.11 10.69
CA ILE A 462 25.20 -5.83 11.94
C ILE A 462 26.69 -6.01 12.12
N ASP A 463 27.40 -6.54 11.09
CA ASP A 463 28.84 -6.74 11.15
C ASP A 463 29.46 -6.72 9.73
N ALA A 464 30.47 -5.88 9.52
CA ALA A 464 31.16 -5.75 8.23
C ALA A 464 31.82 -7.07 7.73
N LYS A 465 32.04 -8.06 8.59
CA LYS A 465 32.56 -9.38 8.18
C LYS A 465 31.68 -10.09 7.16
N TYR A 466 30.38 -9.78 7.14
CA TYR A 466 29.41 -10.41 6.26
C TYR A 466 29.47 -9.87 4.82
N ASP A 467 30.12 -8.73 4.54
CA ASP A 467 30.12 -8.09 3.21
C ASP A 467 30.72 -8.96 2.09
N ALA A 468 31.64 -9.88 2.44
CA ALA A 468 32.30 -10.79 1.50
C ALA A 468 31.51 -12.08 1.17
N MET A 469 30.40 -12.34 1.85
CA MET A 469 29.62 -13.57 1.71
C MET A 469 28.67 -13.53 0.52
N GLY A 470 28.30 -14.69 -0.03
CA GLY A 470 27.28 -14.83 -1.05
C GLY A 470 25.87 -14.57 -0.51
N ASP A 471 24.92 -14.16 -1.39
CA ASP A 471 23.57 -13.75 -0.93
C ASP A 471 22.83 -14.86 -0.17
N PHE A 472 22.89 -16.12 -0.62
CA PHE A 472 22.24 -17.23 0.10
C PHE A 472 23.02 -17.72 1.33
N GLU A 473 24.34 -17.52 1.38
CA GLU A 473 25.11 -17.72 2.61
C GLU A 473 24.72 -16.68 3.68
N LEU A 474 24.49 -15.44 3.26
CA LEU A 474 23.97 -14.38 4.14
C LEU A 474 22.58 -14.71 4.67
N VAL A 475 21.70 -15.30 3.86
CA VAL A 475 20.37 -15.77 4.32
C VAL A 475 20.54 -16.83 5.43
N ASP A 476 21.44 -17.79 5.27
CA ASP A 476 21.69 -18.83 6.27
C ASP A 476 22.28 -18.25 7.57
N GLU A 477 23.16 -17.24 7.46
CA GLU A 477 23.70 -16.56 8.64
C GLU A 477 22.62 -15.67 9.32
N LEU A 478 21.78 -14.98 8.54
CA LEU A 478 20.68 -14.21 9.10
C LEU A 478 19.71 -15.10 9.90
N CYS A 479 19.35 -16.27 9.38
CA CYS A 479 18.54 -17.26 10.09
C CYS A 479 19.14 -17.62 11.47
N LYS A 480 20.47 -17.84 11.52
CA LYS A 480 21.16 -18.17 12.77
C LYS A 480 21.14 -17.05 13.80
N ILE A 481 21.37 -15.80 13.37
CA ILE A 481 21.50 -14.66 14.30
C ILE A 481 20.14 -14.10 14.71
N SER A 482 19.12 -14.12 13.83
CA SER A 482 17.78 -13.64 14.13
C SER A 482 16.92 -14.64 14.89
N ASN A 483 17.32 -15.92 14.89
CA ASN A 483 16.53 -17.03 15.42
C ASN A 483 15.12 -17.10 14.81
N THR A 484 14.99 -16.75 13.53
CA THR A 484 13.77 -16.85 12.74
C THR A 484 13.98 -17.80 11.56
N ASP A 485 12.93 -18.50 11.14
CA ASP A 485 13.00 -19.37 9.97
C ASP A 485 13.20 -18.56 8.68
N VAL A 486 13.87 -19.15 7.70
CA VAL A 486 13.96 -18.55 6.36
C VAL A 486 12.57 -18.58 5.72
N PRO A 487 12.02 -17.42 5.29
CA PRO A 487 10.71 -17.40 4.65
C PRO A 487 10.65 -18.26 3.39
N ASN A 488 9.53 -18.95 3.17
CA ASN A 488 9.31 -19.78 1.97
C ASN A 488 9.59 -19.01 0.67
N ALA A 489 9.26 -17.73 0.62
CA ALA A 489 9.55 -16.84 -0.52
C ALA A 489 11.04 -16.72 -0.88
N ILE A 490 11.94 -17.02 0.04
CA ILE A 490 13.40 -17.05 -0.16
C ILE A 490 13.88 -18.48 -0.38
N GLU A 491 13.37 -19.44 0.41
CA GLU A 491 13.80 -20.83 0.29
C GLU A 491 13.45 -21.44 -1.08
N GLU A 492 12.24 -21.19 -1.58
CA GLU A 492 11.79 -21.67 -2.89
C GLU A 492 12.67 -21.17 -4.04
N ILE A 493 13.13 -19.95 -4.01
CA ILE A 493 13.93 -19.38 -5.10
C ILE A 493 15.37 -19.89 -5.15
N ARG A 494 15.88 -20.55 -4.10
CA ARG A 494 17.25 -21.10 -4.09
C ARG A 494 17.49 -22.02 -5.28
N THR A 495 16.53 -22.91 -5.56
CA THR A 495 16.63 -23.96 -6.58
C THR A 495 15.62 -23.82 -7.71
N ALA A 496 14.72 -22.81 -7.64
CA ALA A 496 13.69 -22.63 -8.64
C ALA A 496 14.31 -22.39 -10.05
N PRO A 497 13.76 -23.03 -11.09
CA PRO A 497 14.17 -22.78 -12.46
C PRO A 497 13.73 -21.38 -12.91
N VAL A 498 14.50 -20.77 -13.78
CA VAL A 498 14.09 -19.54 -14.48
C VAL A 498 12.95 -19.88 -15.44
N LEU A 499 11.80 -19.24 -15.26
CA LEU A 499 10.61 -19.42 -16.09
C LEU A 499 10.41 -18.25 -17.07
N HIS A 500 11.03 -17.12 -16.80
CA HIS A 500 10.93 -15.88 -17.59
C HIS A 500 12.34 -15.39 -17.92
N ASP A 501 12.75 -15.55 -19.15
CA ASP A 501 14.08 -15.17 -19.65
C ASP A 501 14.03 -14.10 -20.77
N THR A 502 12.83 -13.58 -21.07
CA THR A 502 12.63 -12.57 -22.10
C THR A 502 13.30 -11.27 -21.70
N VAL A 503 14.11 -10.73 -22.61
CA VAL A 503 14.71 -9.40 -22.51
C VAL A 503 14.44 -8.65 -23.81
N CYS A 504 14.20 -7.35 -23.75
CA CYS A 504 13.95 -6.52 -24.92
C CYS A 504 14.56 -5.11 -24.78
N GLU A 505 14.64 -4.40 -25.91
CA GLU A 505 14.88 -2.96 -25.93
C GLU A 505 13.60 -2.20 -25.53
N LYS A 506 13.75 -0.96 -25.07
CA LYS A 506 12.61 -0.17 -24.59
C LYS A 506 11.55 0.13 -25.65
N ASP A 507 11.92 0.19 -26.91
CA ASP A 507 11.02 0.40 -28.05
C ASP A 507 10.30 -0.87 -28.50
N GLU A 508 10.76 -2.05 -28.08
CA GLU A 508 10.13 -3.35 -28.35
C GLU A 508 9.01 -3.74 -27.35
N MET A 509 8.84 -2.99 -26.25
CA MET A 509 7.88 -3.33 -25.19
C MET A 509 6.46 -3.54 -25.71
N LYS A 510 6.00 -2.76 -26.70
CA LYS A 510 4.68 -2.91 -27.32
C LYS A 510 4.50 -4.27 -28.00
N ASP A 511 5.48 -4.67 -28.79
CA ASP A 511 5.42 -5.93 -29.54
C ASP A 511 5.47 -7.13 -28.60
N ILE A 512 6.23 -7.03 -27.51
CA ILE A 512 6.27 -8.05 -26.45
C ILE A 512 4.90 -8.20 -25.78
N VAL A 513 4.23 -7.10 -25.43
CA VAL A 513 2.87 -7.15 -24.85
C VAL A 513 1.91 -7.83 -25.84
N LYS A 514 1.91 -7.42 -27.11
CA LYS A 514 1.05 -8.03 -28.16
C LYS A 514 1.32 -9.54 -28.29
N LYS A 515 2.59 -9.94 -28.32
CA LYS A 515 3.00 -11.35 -28.38
C LYS A 515 2.42 -12.18 -27.22
N PHE A 516 2.51 -11.68 -25.97
CA PHE A 516 1.97 -12.38 -24.80
C PHE A 516 0.44 -12.43 -24.79
N LEU A 517 -0.23 -11.47 -25.42
CA LEU A 517 -1.68 -11.46 -25.59
C LEU A 517 -2.15 -12.30 -26.79
N GLY A 518 -1.23 -12.78 -27.64
CA GLY A 518 -1.59 -13.52 -28.84
C GLY A 518 -2.19 -12.62 -29.94
N MET A 519 -1.76 -11.38 -30.02
CA MET A 519 -2.25 -10.35 -30.95
C MET A 519 -1.31 -10.16 -32.13
#